data_f23fced1ed6dc7bedefc9c5ee0dfefa8
#
_entry.id   f23fced1ed6dc7bedefc9c5ee0dfefa8
#
_cell.length_a   1.000
_cell.length_b   1.000
_cell.length_c   1.000
_cell.angle_alpha   90.00
_cell.angle_beta   90.00
_cell.angle_gamma   90.00
#
_symmetry.space_group_name_H-M   'P 1'
#
loop_
_entity.id
_entity.type
_entity.pdbx_description
1 polymer ?
#
loop_
_entity_poly.entity_id
_entity_poly.type
_entity_poly.pdbx_seq_one_letter_code
_entity_poly.pdbx_strand_id
1 'polypeptide(L)'
;MQRKIAFFDIDGTLTSEVDGSIPASTIRAIREARANGHLMFINTGRCFQNVEQRFRDIGFDGYVCGCGTNIYCDGRDIFYHPQNHETIMAILNAARKTNVDILFESRKEVCFDLTRPLRHPKALYHYEEFKRQGYDMPEDLENPNFFSDKFVIWYESPMQLAAF
;
A
#
# COMPACT_ATOMS: atom_id res chain seq x y z
N MET A 1 -30.44 17.08 4.05
CA MET A 1 -29.03 17.43 4.31
C MET A 1 -28.23 17.13 3.05
N GLN A 2 -27.28 17.97 2.66
CA GLN A 2 -26.48 17.69 1.46
C GLN A 2 -25.54 16.51 1.72
N ARG A 3 -25.53 15.49 0.84
CA ARG A 3 -24.62 14.34 0.89
C ARG A 3 -23.18 14.80 0.72
N LYS A 4 -22.28 14.32 1.56
CA LYS A 4 -20.83 14.60 1.50
C LYS A 4 -20.05 13.30 1.33
N ILE A 5 -18.83 13.41 0.81
CA ILE A 5 -17.85 12.33 0.75
C ILE A 5 -16.67 12.77 1.61
N ALA A 6 -16.21 11.90 2.50
CA ALA A 6 -15.01 12.11 3.30
C ALA A 6 -14.00 11.01 3.04
N PHE A 7 -12.73 11.39 2.90
CA PHE A 7 -11.61 10.50 2.71
C PHE A 7 -10.70 10.55 3.93
N PHE A 8 -10.32 9.39 4.43
CA PHE A 8 -9.50 9.23 5.62
C PHE A 8 -8.21 8.48 5.27
N ASP A 9 -7.08 9.05 5.61
CA ASP A 9 -5.84 8.29 5.64
C ASP A 9 -5.80 7.36 6.86
N ILE A 10 -4.98 6.34 6.82
CA ILE A 10 -4.81 5.36 7.90
C ILE A 10 -3.76 5.84 8.89
N ASP A 11 -2.53 5.99 8.39
CA ASP A 11 -1.36 6.18 9.23
C ASP A 11 -1.28 7.62 9.76
N GLY A 12 -1.37 7.79 11.09
CA GLY A 12 -1.43 9.13 11.70
C GLY A 12 -2.76 9.86 11.57
N THR A 13 -3.82 9.21 11.04
CA THR A 13 -5.17 9.79 10.91
C THR A 13 -6.22 8.93 11.59
N LEU A 14 -6.44 7.71 11.12
CA LEU A 14 -7.36 6.76 11.75
C LEU A 14 -6.75 6.07 12.97
N THR A 15 -5.43 5.90 12.98
CA THR A 15 -4.69 5.27 14.06
C THR A 15 -4.04 6.30 14.98
N SER A 16 -4.04 5.99 16.27
CA SER A 16 -3.26 6.71 17.28
C SER A 16 -1.76 6.50 17.01
N GLU A 17 -0.98 7.56 17.00
CA GLU A 17 0.49 7.50 16.87
C GLU A 17 1.16 6.88 18.09
N VAL A 18 0.46 6.83 19.25
CA VAL A 18 1.03 6.34 20.50
C VAL A 18 1.03 4.82 20.57
N ASP A 19 -0.07 4.18 20.15
CA ASP A 19 -0.28 2.74 20.34
C ASP A 19 -0.84 2.03 19.10
N GLY A 20 -1.04 2.75 17.99
CA GLY A 20 -1.61 2.20 16.76
C GLY A 20 -3.10 1.80 16.87
N SER A 21 -3.76 2.11 17.98
CA SER A 21 -5.19 1.80 18.16
C SER A 21 -6.09 2.73 17.32
N ILE A 22 -7.31 2.27 17.05
CA ILE A 22 -8.35 3.08 16.44
C ILE A 22 -9.30 3.53 17.57
N PRO A 23 -9.40 4.83 17.87
CA PRO A 23 -10.29 5.30 18.93
C PRO A 23 -11.74 4.89 18.69
N ALA A 24 -12.42 4.42 19.72
CA ALA A 24 -13.84 4.02 19.63
C ALA A 24 -14.76 5.20 19.19
N SER A 25 -14.38 6.45 19.51
CA SER A 25 -15.07 7.65 19.05
C SER A 25 -14.98 7.82 17.55
N THR A 26 -13.82 7.52 16.93
CA THR A 26 -13.62 7.56 15.48
C THR A 26 -14.55 6.57 14.76
N ILE A 27 -14.60 5.32 15.26
CA ILE A 27 -15.47 4.28 14.71
C ILE A 27 -16.95 4.71 14.78
N ARG A 28 -17.38 5.26 15.91
CA ARG A 28 -18.78 5.75 16.08
C ARG A 28 -19.07 6.89 15.12
N ALA A 29 -18.18 7.89 15.04
CA ALA A 29 -18.40 9.07 14.18
C ALA A 29 -18.52 8.68 12.70
N ILE A 30 -17.69 7.76 12.21
CA ILE A 30 -17.75 7.26 10.83
C ILE A 30 -19.08 6.54 10.58
N ARG A 31 -19.50 5.65 11.49
CA ARG A 31 -20.77 4.92 11.36
C ARG A 31 -21.98 5.85 11.42
N GLU A 32 -21.98 6.85 12.29
CA GLU A 32 -23.04 7.85 12.38
C GLU A 32 -23.11 8.73 11.12
N ALA A 33 -21.97 9.17 10.59
CA ALA A 33 -21.93 9.92 9.34
C ALA A 33 -22.50 9.12 8.16
N ARG A 34 -22.19 7.82 8.08
CA ARG A 34 -22.77 6.91 7.08
C ARG A 34 -24.28 6.75 7.27
N ALA A 35 -24.75 6.56 8.50
CA ALA A 35 -26.18 6.45 8.81
C ALA A 35 -26.95 7.74 8.42
N ASN A 36 -26.28 8.89 8.44
CA ASN A 36 -26.81 10.18 7.96
C ASN A 36 -26.71 10.36 6.43
N GLY A 37 -26.28 9.31 5.68
CA GLY A 37 -26.25 9.30 4.22
C GLY A 37 -24.99 9.89 3.61
N HIS A 38 -23.96 10.17 4.38
CA HIS A 38 -22.63 10.54 3.87
C HIS A 38 -21.84 9.32 3.43
N LEU A 39 -20.86 9.51 2.55
CA LEU A 39 -19.96 8.44 2.09
C LEU A 39 -18.60 8.59 2.76
N MET A 40 -18.09 7.50 3.31
CA MET A 40 -16.82 7.44 4.02
C MET A 40 -15.86 6.50 3.28
N PHE A 41 -14.72 7.02 2.89
CA PHE A 41 -13.69 6.28 2.15
C PHE A 41 -12.37 6.27 2.90
N ILE A 42 -11.66 5.16 2.83
CA ILE A 42 -10.23 5.14 3.12
C ILE A 42 -9.48 5.65 1.88
N ASN A 43 -8.45 6.48 2.08
CA ASN A 43 -7.52 6.94 1.05
C ASN A 43 -6.10 6.79 1.57
N THR A 44 -5.40 5.76 1.11
CA THR A 44 -4.12 5.35 1.69
C THR A 44 -3.08 5.01 0.61
N GLY A 45 -1.80 5.18 0.97
CA GLY A 45 -0.69 4.65 0.17
C GLY A 45 -0.55 3.13 0.24
N ARG A 46 -1.22 2.45 1.19
CA ARG A 46 -1.20 0.99 1.28
C ARG A 46 -1.90 0.37 0.09
N CYS A 47 -1.36 -0.74 -0.43
CA CYS A 47 -2.10 -1.58 -1.37
C CYS A 47 -3.29 -2.24 -0.66
N PHE A 48 -4.32 -2.62 -1.41
CA PHE A 48 -5.58 -3.10 -0.83
C PHE A 48 -5.38 -4.28 0.13
N GLN A 49 -4.49 -5.23 -0.19
CA GLN A 49 -4.17 -6.34 0.70
C GLN A 49 -3.59 -5.90 2.06
N ASN A 50 -2.89 -4.75 2.09
CA ASN A 50 -2.25 -4.20 3.29
C ASN A 50 -3.22 -3.35 4.14
N VAL A 51 -4.48 -3.22 3.73
CA VAL A 51 -5.54 -2.63 4.55
C VAL A 51 -6.06 -3.73 5.47
N GLU A 52 -5.60 -3.71 6.72
CA GLU A 52 -5.92 -4.72 7.73
C GLU A 52 -7.43 -4.84 7.96
N GLN A 53 -7.89 -6.04 8.38
CA GLN A 53 -9.30 -6.33 8.62
C GLN A 53 -9.94 -5.37 9.62
N ARG A 54 -9.21 -4.93 10.65
CA ARG A 54 -9.70 -3.97 11.65
C ARG A 54 -10.19 -2.64 11.05
N PHE A 55 -9.60 -2.18 9.93
CA PHE A 55 -10.08 -1.00 9.20
C PHE A 55 -11.31 -1.31 8.36
N ARG A 56 -11.33 -2.49 7.74
CA ARG A 56 -12.49 -2.95 6.95
C ARG A 56 -13.74 -3.14 7.82
N ASP A 57 -13.58 -3.59 9.07
CA ASP A 57 -14.66 -3.80 10.04
C ASP A 57 -15.32 -2.51 10.52
N ILE A 58 -14.69 -1.35 10.30
CA ILE A 58 -15.31 -0.05 10.57
C ILE A 58 -16.52 0.14 9.65
N GLY A 59 -16.43 -0.38 8.42
CA GLY A 59 -17.51 -0.38 7.45
C GLY A 59 -17.49 0.87 6.56
N PHE A 60 -16.39 1.14 5.89
CA PHE A 60 -16.29 2.20 4.85
C PHE A 60 -17.09 1.83 3.59
N ASP A 61 -17.48 2.84 2.81
CA ASP A 61 -18.18 2.67 1.54
C ASP A 61 -17.21 2.30 0.41
N GLY A 62 -15.91 2.62 0.58
CA GLY A 62 -14.90 2.26 -0.40
C GLY A 62 -13.48 2.62 0.05
N TYR A 63 -12.55 2.31 -0.84
CA TYR A 63 -11.11 2.40 -0.58
C TYR A 63 -10.40 2.95 -1.82
N VAL A 64 -9.57 3.95 -1.63
CA VAL A 64 -8.56 4.42 -2.58
C VAL A 64 -7.21 3.94 -2.08
N CYS A 65 -6.62 2.99 -2.77
CA CYS A 65 -5.41 2.28 -2.35
C CYS A 65 -4.27 2.46 -3.34
N GLY A 66 -3.05 2.06 -2.93
CA GLY A 66 -1.87 2.09 -3.79
C GLY A 66 -1.55 3.47 -4.33
N CYS A 67 -1.70 4.53 -3.50
CA CYS A 67 -1.53 5.92 -3.93
C CYS A 67 -2.47 6.33 -5.09
N GLY A 68 -3.66 5.74 -5.17
CA GLY A 68 -4.68 6.04 -6.18
C GLY A 68 -4.71 5.08 -7.38
N THR A 69 -3.87 4.07 -7.42
CA THR A 69 -3.86 3.08 -8.51
C THR A 69 -5.03 2.11 -8.47
N ASN A 70 -5.65 1.94 -7.31
CA ASN A 70 -6.81 1.07 -7.14
C ASN A 70 -7.92 1.79 -6.34
N ILE A 71 -9.11 1.87 -6.92
CA ILE A 71 -10.32 2.39 -6.27
C ILE A 71 -11.36 1.29 -6.21
N TYR A 72 -11.73 0.94 -5.00
CA TYR A 72 -12.70 -0.10 -4.70
C TYR A 72 -13.93 0.52 -4.03
N CYS A 73 -15.12 0.23 -4.53
CA CYS A 73 -16.38 0.75 -4.00
C CYS A 73 -17.50 -0.27 -4.19
N ASP A 74 -18.38 -0.42 -3.20
CA ASP A 74 -19.52 -1.35 -3.23
C ASP A 74 -19.16 -2.77 -3.66
N GLY A 75 -18.03 -3.29 -3.16
CA GLY A 75 -17.58 -4.63 -3.46
C GLY A 75 -16.97 -4.82 -4.86
N ARG A 76 -16.65 -3.74 -5.58
CA ARG A 76 -16.14 -3.78 -6.96
C ARG A 76 -14.94 -2.85 -7.14
N ASP A 77 -13.98 -3.28 -7.95
CA ASP A 77 -12.98 -2.37 -8.51
C ASP A 77 -13.68 -1.43 -9.51
N ILE A 78 -13.66 -0.13 -9.23
CA ILE A 78 -14.18 0.90 -10.14
C ILE A 78 -13.07 1.58 -10.93
N PHE A 79 -11.84 1.44 -10.47
CA PHE A 79 -10.64 1.89 -11.16
C PHE A 79 -9.45 1.02 -10.73
N TYR A 80 -8.66 0.55 -11.70
CA TYR A 80 -7.41 -0.13 -11.45
C TYR A 80 -6.41 0.17 -12.57
N HIS A 81 -5.31 0.80 -12.23
CA HIS A 81 -4.27 1.19 -13.17
C HIS A 81 -2.88 0.86 -12.60
N PRO A 82 -2.49 -0.42 -12.60
CA PRO A 82 -1.17 -0.83 -12.13
C PRO A 82 -0.08 -0.42 -13.12
N GLN A 83 1.15 -0.41 -12.64
CA GLN A 83 2.33 -0.31 -13.49
C GLN A 83 2.45 -1.57 -14.35
N ASN A 84 2.71 -1.39 -15.63
CA ASN A 84 2.94 -2.49 -16.55
C ASN A 84 4.35 -3.05 -16.43
N HIS A 85 4.59 -4.21 -17.03
CA HIS A 85 5.88 -4.89 -16.98
C HIS A 85 7.05 -4.04 -17.48
N GLU A 86 6.89 -3.27 -18.56
CA GLU A 86 7.93 -2.39 -19.10
C GLU A 86 8.38 -1.34 -18.08
N THR A 87 7.42 -0.69 -17.41
CA THR A 87 7.69 0.28 -16.34
C THR A 87 8.37 -0.37 -15.15
N ILE A 88 7.90 -1.56 -14.73
CA ILE A 88 8.51 -2.31 -13.63
C ILE A 88 9.96 -2.66 -13.94
N MET A 89 10.24 -3.14 -15.16
CA MET A 89 11.60 -3.48 -15.58
C MET A 89 12.52 -2.26 -15.66
N ALA A 90 12.02 -1.11 -16.10
CA ALA A 90 12.79 0.13 -16.10
C ALA A 90 13.19 0.55 -14.67
N ILE A 91 12.23 0.51 -13.73
CA ILE A 91 12.45 0.83 -12.30
C ILE A 91 13.40 -0.19 -11.67
N LEU A 92 13.19 -1.47 -11.91
CA LEU A 92 14.03 -2.56 -11.38
C LEU A 92 15.50 -2.42 -11.86
N ASN A 93 15.69 -2.13 -13.13
CA ASN A 93 17.02 -1.91 -13.69
C ASN A 93 17.71 -0.68 -13.09
N ALA A 94 16.97 0.41 -12.85
CA ALA A 94 17.48 1.58 -12.14
C ALA A 94 17.89 1.24 -10.70
N ALA A 95 17.06 0.48 -9.97
CA ALA A 95 17.35 0.01 -8.61
C ALA A 95 18.61 -0.86 -8.56
N ARG A 96 18.74 -1.82 -9.47
CA ARG A 96 19.92 -2.69 -9.58
C ARG A 96 21.19 -1.90 -9.90
N LYS A 97 21.10 -0.93 -10.83
CA LYS A 97 22.23 -0.07 -11.21
C LYS A 97 22.71 0.81 -10.06
N THR A 98 21.82 1.29 -9.24
CA THR A 98 22.11 2.18 -8.11
C THR A 98 22.29 1.45 -6.78
N ASN A 99 22.12 0.12 -6.77
CA ASN A 99 22.21 -0.71 -5.57
C ASN A 99 21.25 -0.32 -4.43
N VAL A 100 20.07 0.23 -4.74
CA VAL A 100 19.01 0.44 -3.76
C VAL A 100 18.22 -0.84 -3.54
N ASP A 101 17.76 -1.10 -2.33
CA ASP A 101 16.81 -2.17 -2.09
C ASP A 101 15.43 -1.73 -2.55
N ILE A 102 14.70 -2.62 -3.21
CA ILE A 102 13.40 -2.31 -3.79
C ILE A 102 12.37 -3.39 -3.46
N LEU A 103 11.16 -2.91 -3.22
CA LEU A 103 9.94 -3.69 -3.05
C LEU A 103 8.92 -3.18 -4.05
N PHE A 104 8.30 -4.07 -4.79
CA PHE A 104 7.08 -3.82 -5.53
C PHE A 104 5.88 -4.38 -4.76
N GLU A 105 4.82 -3.59 -4.66
CA GLU A 105 3.59 -3.99 -4.00
C GLU A 105 2.43 -3.93 -4.98
N SER A 106 1.61 -4.96 -4.98
CA SER A 106 0.35 -5.02 -5.72
C SER A 106 -0.82 -5.25 -4.77
N ARG A 107 -2.02 -5.31 -5.31
CA ARG A 107 -3.22 -5.64 -4.52
C ARG A 107 -3.28 -7.11 -4.04
N LYS A 108 -2.35 -7.97 -4.48
CA LYS A 108 -2.32 -9.40 -4.17
C LYS A 108 -1.02 -9.88 -3.57
N GLU A 109 0.09 -9.29 -3.96
CA GLU A 109 1.42 -9.81 -3.69
C GLU A 109 2.43 -8.69 -3.41
N VAL A 110 3.52 -9.02 -2.74
CA VAL A 110 4.67 -8.17 -2.50
C VAL A 110 5.92 -8.87 -3.03
N CYS A 111 6.76 -8.17 -3.76
CA CYS A 111 7.93 -8.77 -4.39
C CYS A 111 9.18 -7.93 -4.18
N PHE A 112 10.19 -8.51 -3.52
CA PHE A 112 11.50 -7.88 -3.34
C PHE A 112 12.46 -8.33 -4.43
N ASP A 113 13.38 -7.45 -4.85
CA ASP A 113 14.51 -7.88 -5.67
C ASP A 113 15.53 -8.62 -4.80
N LEU A 114 15.50 -9.96 -4.86
CA LEU A 114 16.39 -10.85 -4.13
C LEU A 114 17.56 -11.37 -4.98
N THR A 115 17.83 -10.78 -6.15
CA THR A 115 19.01 -11.13 -6.97
C THR A 115 20.33 -10.85 -6.24
N ARG A 116 20.27 -10.06 -5.18
CA ARG A 116 21.30 -9.84 -4.18
C ARG A 116 20.69 -9.78 -2.77
N PRO A 117 21.48 -9.99 -1.72
CA PRO A 117 21.00 -9.79 -0.34
C PRO A 117 20.53 -8.35 -0.10
N LEU A 118 19.41 -8.20 0.60
CA LEU A 118 18.95 -6.91 1.09
C LEU A 118 19.97 -6.32 2.08
N ARG A 119 20.21 -5.02 2.00
CA ARG A 119 21.22 -4.31 2.79
C ARG A 119 20.63 -3.37 3.82
N HIS A 120 19.57 -2.66 3.43
CA HIS A 120 18.98 -1.66 4.28
C HIS A 120 18.17 -2.31 5.42
N PRO A 121 18.40 -1.93 6.71
CA PRO A 121 17.73 -2.57 7.85
C PRO A 121 16.20 -2.55 7.77
N LYS A 122 15.61 -1.47 7.24
CA LYS A 122 14.16 -1.39 7.05
C LYS A 122 13.67 -2.32 5.95
N ALA A 123 14.43 -2.53 4.87
CA ALA A 123 14.06 -3.49 3.82
C ALA A 123 14.04 -4.91 4.39
N LEU A 124 15.06 -5.29 5.15
CA LEU A 124 15.11 -6.57 5.86
C LEU A 124 13.95 -6.73 6.85
N TYR A 125 13.66 -5.69 7.64
CA TYR A 125 12.53 -5.71 8.57
C TYR A 125 11.20 -5.96 7.86
N HIS A 126 10.92 -5.24 6.78
CA HIS A 126 9.69 -5.42 6.01
C HIS A 126 9.61 -6.77 5.32
N TYR A 127 10.73 -7.28 4.80
CA TYR A 127 10.79 -8.61 4.20
C TYR A 127 10.38 -9.71 5.20
N GLU A 128 11.00 -9.70 6.39
CA GLU A 128 10.68 -10.66 7.44
C GLU A 128 9.25 -10.48 7.98
N GLU A 129 8.77 -9.26 8.07
CA GLU A 129 7.41 -8.96 8.53
C GLU A 129 6.36 -9.48 7.55
N PHE A 130 6.51 -9.23 6.24
CA PHE A 130 5.59 -9.77 5.22
C PHE A 130 5.61 -11.29 5.19
N LYS A 131 6.80 -11.89 5.30
CA LYS A 131 6.95 -13.34 5.39
C LYS A 131 6.24 -13.92 6.61
N ARG A 132 6.41 -13.28 7.78
CA ARG A 132 5.74 -13.68 9.03
C ARG A 132 4.23 -13.57 8.95
N GLN A 133 3.73 -12.58 8.23
CA GLN A 133 2.29 -12.36 8.02
C GLN A 133 1.70 -13.26 6.93
N GLY A 134 2.51 -14.05 6.23
CA GLY A 134 2.06 -14.98 5.21
C GLY A 134 1.63 -14.32 3.89
N TYR A 135 2.24 -13.19 3.56
CA TYR A 135 2.01 -12.56 2.25
C TYR A 135 2.50 -13.46 1.11
N ASP A 136 1.80 -13.37 -0.02
CA ASP A 136 2.29 -13.94 -1.27
C ASP A 136 3.50 -13.12 -1.74
N MET A 137 4.67 -13.78 -1.85
CA MET A 137 5.95 -13.14 -2.12
C MET A 137 6.65 -13.85 -3.29
N PRO A 138 6.18 -13.64 -4.53
CA PRO A 138 6.84 -14.22 -5.69
C PRO A 138 8.27 -13.69 -5.83
N GLU A 139 9.18 -14.55 -6.27
CA GLU A 139 10.60 -14.21 -6.44
C GLU A 139 10.92 -13.72 -7.85
N ASP A 140 10.04 -13.98 -8.83
CA ASP A 140 10.25 -13.65 -10.24
C ASP A 140 9.63 -12.31 -10.62
N LEU A 141 10.38 -11.23 -10.41
CA LEU A 141 10.03 -9.88 -10.86
C LEU A 141 10.07 -9.72 -12.39
N GLU A 142 10.73 -10.63 -13.11
CA GLU A 142 10.86 -10.58 -14.56
C GLU A 142 9.70 -11.28 -15.29
N ASN A 143 8.77 -11.87 -14.53
CA ASN A 143 7.56 -12.44 -15.04
C ASN A 143 6.71 -11.37 -15.78
N PRO A 144 6.41 -11.53 -17.08
CA PRO A 144 5.66 -10.54 -17.85
C PRO A 144 4.21 -10.33 -17.37
N ASN A 145 3.69 -11.24 -16.54
CA ASN A 145 2.36 -11.13 -15.92
C ASN A 145 2.40 -10.50 -14.53
N PHE A 146 3.57 -10.08 -14.05
CA PHE A 146 3.69 -9.36 -12.80
C PHE A 146 3.26 -7.90 -13.00
N PHE A 147 2.38 -7.42 -12.14
CA PHE A 147 1.89 -6.05 -12.11
C PHE A 147 2.09 -5.46 -10.71
N SER A 148 2.42 -4.18 -10.63
CA SER A 148 2.64 -3.51 -9.36
C SER A 148 1.79 -2.24 -9.27
N ASP A 149 1.22 -1.98 -8.10
CA ASP A 149 0.50 -0.74 -7.81
C ASP A 149 1.47 0.38 -7.47
N LYS A 150 2.51 0.07 -6.75
CA LYS A 150 3.56 0.99 -6.33
C LYS A 150 4.86 0.25 -6.05
N PHE A 151 5.93 1.02 -5.87
CA PHE A 151 7.20 0.52 -5.37
C PHE A 151 7.71 1.34 -4.20
N VAL A 152 8.57 0.75 -3.40
CA VAL A 152 9.30 1.39 -2.29
C VAL A 152 10.78 1.10 -2.47
N ILE A 153 11.63 2.11 -2.32
CA ILE A 153 13.07 1.93 -2.31
C ILE A 153 13.66 2.31 -0.96
N TRP A 154 14.72 1.64 -0.58
CA TRP A 154 15.55 2.02 0.56
C TRP A 154 16.96 2.27 0.08
N TYR A 155 17.49 3.42 0.44
CA TYR A 155 18.81 3.92 0.04
C TYR A 155 19.63 4.31 1.26
N GLU A 156 20.96 4.23 1.14
CA GLU A 156 21.91 4.52 2.23
C GLU A 156 22.42 5.95 2.21
N SER A 157 22.30 6.67 1.10
CA SER A 157 22.77 8.04 0.96
C SER A 157 21.94 8.88 0.01
N PRO A 158 21.90 10.22 0.17
CA PRO A 158 21.24 11.12 -0.79
C PRO A 158 21.82 11.01 -2.21
N MET A 159 23.10 10.68 -2.36
CA MET A 159 23.74 10.50 -3.66
C MET A 159 23.22 9.25 -4.36
N GLN A 160 22.97 8.17 -3.62
CA GLN A 160 22.37 6.96 -4.16
C GLN A 160 20.93 7.21 -4.63
N LEU A 161 20.15 7.97 -3.86
CA LEU A 161 18.80 8.39 -4.27
C LEU A 161 18.84 9.26 -5.54
N ALA A 162 19.77 10.20 -5.64
CA ALA A 162 19.89 11.08 -6.79
C ALA A 162 20.35 10.35 -8.07
N ALA A 163 20.99 9.18 -7.91
CA ALA A 163 21.42 8.35 -9.03
C ALA A 163 20.33 7.37 -9.51
N PHE A 164 19.34 7.07 -8.66
CA PHE A 164 18.15 6.29 -8.98
C PHE A 164 17.20 7.07 -9.88
#